data_588e61580bac79655b3e1b8f9810eb69
#
_entry.id   588e61580bac79655b3e1b8f9810eb69
#
_cell.length_a   1.000
_cell.length_b   1.000
_cell.length_c   1.000
_cell.angle_alpha   90.00
_cell.angle_beta   90.00
_cell.angle_gamma   90.00
#
_symmetry.space_group_name_H-M   'P 1'
#
loop_
_entity.id
_entity.type
_entity.pdbx_description
1 polymer ?
#
loop_
_entity_poly.entity_id
_entity_poly.type
_entity_poly.pdbx_seq_one_letter_code
_entity_poly.pdbx_strand_id
1 'polypeptide(L)'
;MFRPKLLFTSLAAIALAACSPQDPQAVTSAAIAKQVILPTYSRWVEADRQLAVSALAFCQGKETLETAKADFLHAQKAWAELQPLLIGPLAESNRSWQVQFWPDKKNLVGRQVEQLVVAQPQID
;
A
#
# COMPACT_ATOMS: atom_id res chain seq x y z
N MET A 1 42.77 50.11 -5.69
CA MET A 1 42.14 49.86 -7.02
C MET A 1 41.61 48.42 -7.03
N PHE A 2 40.33 48.24 -6.70
CA PHE A 2 39.69 46.92 -6.79
C PHE A 2 39.42 46.58 -8.25
N ARG A 3 39.97 45.42 -8.71
CA ARG A 3 39.80 44.92 -10.08
C ARG A 3 38.41 44.24 -10.23
N PRO A 4 37.41 44.90 -10.85
CA PRO A 4 36.03 44.33 -10.94
C PRO A 4 35.97 43.04 -11.78
N LYS A 5 37.00 42.73 -12.58
CA LYS A 5 37.03 41.50 -13.42
C LYS A 5 37.13 40.19 -12.64
N LEU A 6 37.68 40.19 -11.44
CA LEU A 6 37.79 39.00 -10.61
C LEU A 6 36.48 38.62 -9.89
N LEU A 7 35.61 39.56 -9.64
CA LEU A 7 34.29 39.32 -9.03
C LEU A 7 33.29 38.68 -10.00
N PHE A 8 33.38 39.02 -11.30
CA PHE A 8 32.47 38.41 -12.30
C PHE A 8 32.79 36.96 -12.61
N THR A 9 34.09 36.56 -12.58
CA THR A 9 34.51 35.19 -12.83
C THR A 9 34.12 34.24 -11.68
N SER A 10 34.13 34.70 -10.44
CA SER A 10 33.69 33.88 -9.27
C SER A 10 32.17 33.66 -9.25
N LEU A 11 31.37 34.66 -9.70
CA LEU A 11 29.89 34.52 -9.74
C LEU A 11 29.45 33.53 -10.83
N ALA A 12 30.15 33.50 -11.98
CA ALA A 12 29.86 32.54 -13.08
C ALA A 12 30.20 31.09 -12.68
N ALA A 13 31.24 30.89 -11.90
CA ALA A 13 31.62 29.52 -11.42
C ALA A 13 30.63 28.95 -10.43
N ILE A 14 30.00 29.78 -9.59
CA ILE A 14 28.95 29.35 -8.64
C ILE A 14 27.65 28.98 -9.37
N ALA A 15 27.31 29.68 -10.45
CA ALA A 15 26.10 29.37 -11.23
C ALA A 15 26.20 28.03 -11.98
N LEU A 16 27.40 27.60 -12.39
CA LEU A 16 27.62 26.29 -13.04
C LEU A 16 27.57 25.11 -12.05
N ALA A 17 27.88 25.32 -10.78
CA ALA A 17 27.80 24.29 -9.76
C ALA A 17 26.35 23.98 -9.31
N ALA A 18 25.39 24.84 -9.61
CA ALA A 18 23.99 24.67 -9.25
C ALA A 18 23.24 23.65 -10.16
N CYS A 19 23.83 23.26 -11.30
CA CYS A 19 23.28 22.22 -12.19
C CYS A 19 23.98 20.88 -11.95
N SER A 20 23.96 20.37 -10.73
CA SER A 20 24.35 18.98 -10.50
C SER A 20 23.34 18.05 -11.20
N PRO A 21 23.78 17.13 -12.06
CA PRO A 21 22.87 16.15 -12.65
C PRO A 21 22.19 15.39 -11.53
N GLN A 22 20.88 15.22 -11.64
CA GLN A 22 20.13 14.43 -10.67
C GLN A 22 20.70 13.00 -10.68
N ASP A 23 20.85 12.43 -9.48
CA ASP A 23 21.27 11.04 -9.33
C ASP A 23 20.27 10.12 -10.06
N PRO A 24 20.69 9.36 -11.08
CA PRO A 24 19.81 8.47 -11.85
C PRO A 24 19.08 7.46 -10.96
N GLN A 25 19.68 7.02 -9.87
CA GLN A 25 19.04 6.09 -8.93
C GLN A 25 17.90 6.78 -8.16
N ALA A 26 18.11 8.02 -7.72
CA ALA A 26 17.06 8.79 -7.06
C ALA A 26 15.88 9.07 -8.00
N VAL A 27 16.15 9.41 -9.26
CA VAL A 27 15.11 9.62 -10.28
C VAL A 27 14.30 8.35 -10.51
N THR A 28 15.00 7.21 -10.69
CA THR A 28 14.35 5.91 -10.92
C THR A 28 13.54 5.47 -9.70
N SER A 29 14.07 5.59 -8.50
CA SER A 29 13.39 5.24 -7.26
C SER A 29 12.12 6.10 -7.06
N ALA A 30 12.21 7.40 -7.33
CA ALA A 30 11.06 8.30 -7.27
C ALA A 30 9.98 7.94 -8.31
N ALA A 31 10.39 7.56 -9.51
CA ALA A 31 9.46 7.11 -10.56
C ALA A 31 8.75 5.81 -10.15
N ILE A 32 9.46 4.81 -9.65
CA ILE A 32 8.87 3.56 -9.14
C ILE A 32 7.89 3.86 -8.00
N ALA A 33 8.28 4.68 -7.04
CA ALA A 33 7.41 5.04 -5.93
C ALA A 33 6.10 5.69 -6.41
N LYS A 34 6.19 6.67 -7.31
CA LYS A 34 5.03 7.43 -7.78
C LYS A 34 4.15 6.67 -8.78
N GLN A 35 4.76 5.87 -9.66
CA GLN A 35 4.02 5.25 -10.77
C GLN A 35 3.58 3.82 -10.48
N VAL A 36 4.20 3.15 -9.53
CA VAL A 36 3.91 1.74 -9.21
C VAL A 36 3.44 1.60 -7.76
N ILE A 37 4.28 1.97 -6.79
CA ILE A 37 4.03 1.65 -5.39
C ILE A 37 2.80 2.39 -4.86
N LEU A 38 2.78 3.72 -4.91
CA LEU A 38 1.67 4.51 -4.39
C LEU A 38 0.32 4.21 -5.05
N PRO A 39 0.22 4.06 -6.39
CA PRO A 39 -1.03 3.66 -7.01
C PRO A 39 -1.50 2.26 -6.58
N THR A 40 -0.59 1.31 -6.36
CA THR A 40 -0.97 -0.04 -5.90
C THR A 40 -1.51 0.00 -4.47
N TYR A 41 -0.88 0.74 -3.57
CA TYR A 41 -1.41 0.99 -2.23
C TYR A 41 -2.78 1.66 -2.27
N SER A 42 -2.96 2.67 -3.13
CA SER A 42 -4.24 3.37 -3.25
C SER A 42 -5.37 2.45 -3.74
N ARG A 43 -5.10 1.56 -4.70
CA ARG A 43 -6.09 0.57 -5.16
C ARG A 43 -6.48 -0.39 -4.05
N TRP A 44 -5.53 -0.88 -3.26
CA TRP A 44 -5.83 -1.74 -2.13
C TRP A 44 -6.68 -1.04 -1.07
N VAL A 45 -6.30 0.18 -0.64
CA VAL A 45 -7.07 0.96 0.34
C VAL A 45 -8.50 1.22 -0.14
N GLU A 46 -8.69 1.51 -1.44
CA GLU A 46 -10.03 1.74 -1.98
C GLU A 46 -10.85 0.45 -2.04
N ALA A 47 -10.23 -0.68 -2.40
CA ALA A 47 -10.90 -1.98 -2.40
C ALA A 47 -11.33 -2.41 -0.99
N ASP A 48 -10.50 -2.20 0.03
CA ASP A 48 -10.84 -2.48 1.42
C ASP A 48 -11.95 -1.56 1.94
N ARG A 49 -11.95 -0.29 1.54
CA ARG A 49 -13.03 0.64 1.87
C ARG A 49 -14.36 0.19 1.29
N GLN A 50 -14.36 -0.22 0.02
CA GLN A 50 -15.56 -0.75 -0.63
C GLN A 50 -16.05 -2.02 0.05
N LEU A 51 -15.15 -2.94 0.40
CA LEU A 51 -15.49 -4.14 1.16
C LEU A 51 -16.14 -3.80 2.52
N ALA A 52 -15.59 -2.83 3.24
CA ALA A 52 -16.16 -2.42 4.54
C ALA A 52 -17.60 -1.87 4.40
N VAL A 53 -17.85 -1.09 3.35
CA VAL A 53 -19.19 -0.55 3.05
C VAL A 53 -20.17 -1.67 2.68
N SER A 54 -19.77 -2.56 1.79
CA SER A 54 -20.60 -3.67 1.31
C SER A 54 -20.88 -4.69 2.42
N ALA A 55 -19.89 -5.02 3.26
CA ALA A 55 -20.08 -5.88 4.41
C ALA A 55 -21.07 -5.30 5.43
N LEU A 56 -20.98 -4.02 5.73
CA LEU A 56 -21.93 -3.34 6.61
C LEU A 56 -23.34 -3.33 6.01
N ALA A 57 -23.47 -3.04 4.71
CA ALA A 57 -24.75 -3.04 4.02
C ALA A 57 -25.38 -4.45 4.00
N PHE A 58 -24.58 -5.49 3.81
CA PHE A 58 -25.02 -6.88 3.91
C PHE A 58 -25.54 -7.21 5.32
N CYS A 59 -24.81 -6.85 6.37
CA CYS A 59 -25.26 -7.04 7.75
C CYS A 59 -26.57 -6.31 8.07
N GLN A 60 -26.85 -5.21 7.38
CA GLN A 60 -28.09 -4.44 7.50
C GLN A 60 -29.23 -4.96 6.58
N GLY A 61 -28.99 -6.03 5.84
CA GLY A 61 -29.97 -6.57 4.88
C GLY A 61 -30.22 -5.67 3.65
N LYS A 62 -29.31 -4.72 3.37
CA LYS A 62 -29.39 -3.76 2.24
C LYS A 62 -28.61 -4.20 1.00
N GLU A 63 -27.77 -5.21 1.15
CA GLU A 63 -26.91 -5.74 0.11
C GLU A 63 -27.00 -7.26 0.06
N THR A 64 -26.67 -7.86 -1.08
CA THR A 64 -26.66 -9.31 -1.24
C THR A 64 -25.33 -9.93 -0.79
N LEU A 65 -25.35 -11.23 -0.44
CA LEU A 65 -24.14 -11.95 -0.12
C LEU A 65 -23.18 -12.03 -1.35
N GLU A 66 -23.73 -12.12 -2.55
CA GLU A 66 -22.97 -12.16 -3.80
C GLU A 66 -22.17 -10.89 -3.98
N THR A 67 -22.78 -9.71 -3.73
CA THR A 67 -22.06 -8.43 -3.80
C THR A 67 -20.96 -8.36 -2.75
N ALA A 68 -21.25 -8.71 -1.50
CA ALA A 68 -20.26 -8.70 -0.42
C ALA A 68 -19.08 -9.66 -0.73
N LYS A 69 -19.34 -10.84 -1.31
CA LYS A 69 -18.30 -11.77 -1.77
C LYS A 69 -17.47 -11.21 -2.93
N ALA A 70 -18.10 -10.54 -3.88
CA ALA A 70 -17.40 -9.93 -5.00
C ALA A 70 -16.43 -8.85 -4.53
N ASP A 71 -16.86 -7.99 -3.60
CA ASP A 71 -16.02 -6.95 -3.01
C ASP A 71 -14.89 -7.55 -2.15
N PHE A 72 -15.16 -8.63 -1.42
CA PHE A 72 -14.11 -9.38 -0.71
C PHE A 72 -13.04 -9.92 -1.68
N LEU A 73 -13.45 -10.55 -2.78
CA LEU A 73 -12.52 -11.06 -3.78
C LEU A 73 -11.73 -9.93 -4.45
N HIS A 74 -12.36 -8.77 -4.67
CA HIS A 74 -11.68 -7.58 -5.20
C HIS A 74 -10.61 -7.07 -4.23
N ALA A 75 -10.92 -6.96 -2.95
CA ALA A 75 -9.96 -6.57 -1.91
C ALA A 75 -8.79 -7.58 -1.81
N GLN A 76 -9.08 -8.89 -1.83
CA GLN A 76 -8.05 -9.93 -1.83
C GLN A 76 -7.13 -9.86 -3.05
N LYS A 77 -7.68 -9.57 -4.23
CA LYS A 77 -6.88 -9.39 -5.45
C LYS A 77 -5.96 -8.17 -5.34
N ALA A 78 -6.50 -7.04 -4.89
CA ALA A 78 -5.71 -5.82 -4.70
C ALA A 78 -4.58 -6.03 -3.66
N TRP A 79 -4.85 -6.78 -2.58
CA TRP A 79 -3.84 -7.21 -1.62
C TRP A 79 -2.76 -8.09 -2.25
N ALA A 80 -3.15 -9.08 -3.06
CA ALA A 80 -2.20 -9.96 -3.73
C ALA A 80 -1.28 -9.20 -4.70
N GLU A 81 -1.81 -8.19 -5.41
CA GLU A 81 -1.03 -7.30 -6.28
C GLU A 81 -0.03 -6.43 -5.49
N LEU A 82 -0.35 -6.10 -4.23
CA LEU A 82 0.51 -5.31 -3.36
C LEU A 82 1.64 -6.13 -2.73
N GLN A 83 1.46 -7.42 -2.49
CA GLN A 83 2.41 -8.26 -1.75
C GLN A 83 3.87 -8.17 -2.25
N PRO A 84 4.17 -8.18 -3.56
CA PRO A 84 5.55 -8.04 -4.04
C PRO A 84 6.16 -6.66 -3.77
N LEU A 85 5.33 -5.67 -3.43
CA LEU A 85 5.69 -4.28 -3.22
C LEU A 85 5.61 -3.85 -1.75
N LEU A 86 5.52 -4.83 -0.82
CA LEU A 86 5.43 -4.54 0.62
C LEU A 86 6.72 -3.88 1.11
N ILE A 87 6.63 -2.60 1.37
CA ILE A 87 7.68 -1.75 1.94
C ILE A 87 7.09 -0.83 3.00
N GLY A 88 7.96 -0.24 3.81
CA GLY A 88 7.53 0.68 4.87
C GLY A 88 6.71 0.00 5.97
N PRO A 89 5.71 0.68 6.54
CA PRO A 89 5.02 0.23 7.76
C PRO A 89 4.38 -1.15 7.69
N LEU A 90 3.91 -1.59 6.51
CA LEU A 90 3.33 -2.92 6.34
C LEU A 90 4.35 -4.06 6.37
N ALA A 91 5.60 -3.77 6.01
CA ALA A 91 6.70 -4.74 6.10
C ALA A 91 7.25 -4.87 7.52
N GLU A 92 6.97 -3.89 8.39
CA GLU A 92 7.47 -3.84 9.75
C GLU A 92 6.59 -4.65 10.70
N SER A 93 7.21 -5.31 11.69
CA SER A 93 6.51 -5.97 12.80
C SER A 93 5.44 -6.98 12.37
N ASN A 94 5.63 -7.62 11.22
CA ASN A 94 4.68 -8.61 10.65
C ASN A 94 3.25 -8.07 10.46
N ARG A 95 3.08 -6.78 10.20
CA ARG A 95 1.75 -6.18 10.02
C ARG A 95 0.98 -6.76 8.84
N SER A 96 1.67 -7.24 7.80
CA SER A 96 1.05 -7.98 6.70
C SER A 96 0.29 -9.23 7.16
N TRP A 97 0.72 -9.86 8.25
CA TRP A 97 0.02 -11.03 8.84
C TRP A 97 -1.30 -10.65 9.50
N GLN A 98 -1.49 -9.39 9.88
CA GLN A 98 -2.77 -8.90 10.40
C GLN A 98 -3.82 -8.75 9.28
N VAL A 99 -3.35 -8.54 8.04
CA VAL A 99 -4.23 -8.51 6.87
C VAL A 99 -4.49 -9.92 6.35
N GLN A 100 -3.44 -10.72 6.21
CA GLN A 100 -3.53 -12.09 5.75
C GLN A 100 -2.45 -12.96 6.41
N PHE A 101 -2.89 -13.91 7.21
CA PHE A 101 -2.00 -14.90 7.80
C PHE A 101 -1.58 -15.95 6.76
N TRP A 102 -0.43 -15.72 6.14
CA TRP A 102 0.09 -16.58 5.08
C TRP A 102 1.60 -16.85 5.26
N PRO A 103 2.09 -18.08 5.06
CA PRO A 103 1.34 -19.29 4.69
C PRO A 103 0.66 -19.96 5.90
N ASP A 104 -0.61 -20.30 5.78
CA ASP A 104 -1.32 -21.11 6.78
C ASP A 104 -1.17 -22.62 6.50
N LYS A 105 0.00 -23.16 6.77
CA LYS A 105 0.37 -24.54 6.46
C LYS A 105 -0.50 -25.60 7.16
N LYS A 106 -1.19 -25.24 8.23
CA LYS A 106 -2.02 -26.14 9.04
C LYS A 106 -3.50 -25.83 8.92
N ASN A 107 -3.89 -24.94 8.03
CA ASN A 107 -5.26 -24.42 7.92
C ASN A 107 -5.84 -24.00 9.30
N LEU A 108 -5.04 -23.26 10.07
CA LEU A 108 -5.41 -22.84 11.42
C LEU A 108 -6.61 -21.91 11.40
N VAL A 109 -6.57 -20.91 10.50
CA VAL A 109 -7.63 -19.90 10.38
C VAL A 109 -8.94 -20.57 9.96
N GLY A 110 -8.91 -21.42 8.91
CA GLY A 110 -10.11 -22.15 8.46
C GLY A 110 -10.75 -22.97 9.57
N ARG A 111 -9.94 -23.75 10.32
CA ARG A 111 -10.45 -24.57 11.44
C ARG A 111 -11.02 -23.72 12.57
N GLN A 112 -10.40 -22.59 12.91
CA GLN A 112 -10.91 -21.70 13.95
C GLN A 112 -12.23 -21.05 13.55
N VAL A 113 -12.36 -20.62 12.29
CA VAL A 113 -13.60 -20.08 11.76
C VAL A 113 -14.70 -21.14 11.76
N GLU A 114 -14.40 -22.36 11.32
CA GLU A 114 -15.36 -23.47 11.34
C GLU A 114 -15.85 -23.79 12.77
N GLN A 115 -14.94 -23.85 13.74
CA GLN A 115 -15.29 -24.04 15.15
C GLN A 115 -16.17 -22.90 15.67
N LEU A 116 -15.87 -21.65 15.30
CA LEU A 116 -16.65 -20.48 15.68
C LEU A 116 -18.09 -20.55 15.12
N VAL A 117 -18.21 -20.91 13.84
CA VAL A 117 -19.53 -21.07 13.20
C VAL A 117 -20.35 -22.17 13.84
N VAL A 118 -19.73 -23.31 14.19
CA VAL A 118 -20.41 -24.42 14.87
C VAL A 118 -20.82 -24.05 16.30
N ALA A 119 -19.98 -23.31 17.03
CA ALA A 119 -20.28 -22.88 18.40
C ALA A 119 -21.39 -21.84 18.49
N GLN A 120 -21.67 -21.13 17.41
CA GLN A 120 -22.69 -20.06 17.34
C GLN A 120 -22.65 -19.12 18.55
N PRO A 121 -21.49 -18.52 18.89
CA PRO A 121 -21.41 -17.64 20.05
C PRO A 121 -22.32 -16.44 19.87
N GLN A 122 -22.95 -15.99 20.95
CA GLN A 122 -23.63 -14.70 20.98
C GLN A 122 -22.55 -13.63 20.81
N ILE A 123 -22.67 -12.84 19.75
CA ILE A 123 -21.78 -11.70 19.50
C ILE A 123 -22.54 -10.47 20.01
N ASP A 124 -22.12 -9.97 21.18
CA ASP A 124 -22.63 -8.72 21.78
C ASP A 124 -22.09 -7.50 21.03
#